data_1307d656812cd876fb1cbb8fe2db4784
#
_entry.id   1307d656812cd876fb1cbb8fe2db4784
#
_cell.length_a   1.000
_cell.length_b   1.000
_cell.length_c   1.000
_cell.angle_alpha   90.00
_cell.angle_beta   90.00
_cell.angle_gamma   90.00
#
_symmetry.space_group_name_H-M   'P 1'
#
loop_
_entity.id
_entity.type
_entity.pdbx_description
1 polymer ?
#
loop_
_entity_poly.entity_id
_entity_poly.type
_entity_poly.pdbx_seq_one_letter_code
_entity_poly.pdbx_strand_id
1 'polypeptide(L)'
;MKATVDRSSEKLSERSNKSNKRSQALKGILEKQGIEQIPEDPIKGAIEIANPTSGSRMATFGAEITNPLAGSTASIAQSIPQSISLFNGLIDKELARAATGLDIDEGELKAWIDLQIDVPAKTILTLLRMMQSLRLDPLCEEISFTQYDDGQWQVFITIEGCSKLLNQHPQFNGLVFNQADTLIDGVPEWMECTIYRKDREVPTTVREYLTEVRGENPIWQKMPRRMLRHRALQQCVRLAIA
;
A
#
# COMPACT_ATOMS: atom_id res chain seq x y z
N MET A 1 26.56 20.56 -42.19
CA MET A 1 25.43 19.86 -41.54
C MET A 1 26.01 18.69 -40.76
N LYS A 2 26.18 18.80 -39.43
CA LYS A 2 26.67 17.73 -38.54
C LYS A 2 25.49 17.20 -37.77
N ALA A 3 25.30 15.89 -37.86
CA ALA A 3 24.22 15.12 -37.23
C ALA A 3 24.32 15.20 -35.71
N THR A 4 23.20 15.56 -35.09
CA THR A 4 22.98 15.45 -33.63
C THR A 4 22.67 13.99 -33.31
N VAL A 5 23.65 13.27 -32.79
CA VAL A 5 23.48 11.88 -32.34
C VAL A 5 22.70 11.90 -31.02
N ASP A 6 21.69 11.07 -31.00
CA ASP A 6 20.71 10.89 -29.94
C ASP A 6 21.36 10.41 -28.63
N ARG A 7 21.53 11.32 -27.67
CA ARG A 7 22.04 11.03 -26.31
C ARG A 7 21.09 10.21 -25.42
N SER A 8 19.87 10.01 -25.84
CA SER A 8 18.85 9.30 -25.04
C SER A 8 19.01 7.78 -25.13
N SER A 9 19.36 7.27 -26.31
CA SER A 9 19.56 5.84 -26.54
C SER A 9 20.82 5.29 -25.86
N GLU A 10 21.89 6.09 -25.75
CA GLU A 10 23.10 5.69 -25.02
C GLU A 10 22.88 5.53 -23.51
N LYS A 11 22.12 6.43 -22.88
CA LYS A 11 21.82 6.35 -21.44
C LYS A 11 20.95 5.15 -21.06
N LEU A 12 20.05 4.71 -21.94
CA LEU A 12 19.23 3.52 -21.73
C LEU A 12 20.07 2.24 -21.85
N SER A 13 21.00 2.17 -22.79
CA SER A 13 21.90 1.02 -22.95
C SER A 13 22.89 0.88 -21.79
N GLU A 14 23.38 2.00 -21.25
CA GLU A 14 24.27 1.99 -20.08
C GLU A 14 23.55 1.56 -18.79
N ARG A 15 22.29 1.94 -18.59
CA ARG A 15 21.49 1.50 -17.44
C ARG A 15 21.19 -0.02 -17.50
N SER A 16 20.82 -0.53 -18.66
CA SER A 16 20.61 -1.97 -18.89
C SER A 16 21.87 -2.79 -18.64
N ASN A 17 23.03 -2.31 -19.10
CA ASN A 17 24.31 -2.98 -18.91
C ASN A 17 24.78 -2.99 -17.44
N LYS A 18 24.45 -1.92 -16.69
CA LYS A 18 24.78 -1.79 -15.27
C LYS A 18 23.91 -2.72 -14.39
N SER A 19 22.64 -2.90 -14.75
CA SER A 19 21.72 -3.85 -14.12
C SER A 19 22.19 -5.29 -14.31
N ASN A 20 22.57 -5.66 -15.54
CA ASN A 20 23.02 -7.02 -15.87
C ASN A 20 24.34 -7.38 -15.18
N LYS A 21 25.30 -6.46 -15.05
CA LYS A 21 26.54 -6.66 -14.28
C LYS A 21 26.28 -6.85 -12.78
N ARG A 22 25.28 -6.17 -12.21
CA ARG A 22 24.90 -6.33 -10.79
C ARG A 22 24.27 -7.72 -10.53
N SER A 23 23.41 -8.20 -11.42
CA SER A 23 22.80 -9.53 -11.32
C SER A 23 23.83 -10.65 -11.44
N GLN A 24 24.83 -10.52 -12.32
CA GLN A 24 25.91 -11.49 -12.44
C GLN A 24 26.84 -11.49 -11.22
N ALA A 25 27.13 -10.33 -10.63
CA ALA A 25 27.94 -10.26 -9.41
C ALA A 25 27.22 -10.87 -8.20
N LEU A 26 25.90 -10.71 -8.08
CA LEU A 26 25.10 -11.36 -7.04
C LEU A 26 25.03 -12.87 -7.20
N LYS A 27 24.91 -13.40 -8.42
CA LYS A 27 24.98 -14.85 -8.68
C LYS A 27 26.32 -15.45 -8.26
N GLY A 28 27.42 -14.78 -8.56
CA GLY A 28 28.75 -15.24 -8.18
C GLY A 28 29.03 -15.22 -6.66
N ILE A 29 28.33 -14.38 -5.90
CA ILE A 29 28.41 -14.34 -4.43
C ILE A 29 27.57 -15.46 -3.80
N LEU A 30 26.39 -15.76 -4.36
CA LEU A 30 25.50 -16.85 -3.92
C LEU A 30 26.14 -18.24 -4.15
N GLU A 31 26.78 -18.43 -5.30
CA GLU A 31 27.51 -19.68 -5.60
C GLU A 31 28.71 -19.94 -4.67
N LYS A 32 29.37 -18.87 -4.21
CA LYS A 32 30.48 -18.97 -3.24
C LYS A 32 30.05 -19.26 -1.81
N GLN A 33 28.77 -19.05 -1.47
CA GLN A 33 28.22 -19.28 -0.13
C GLN A 33 27.52 -20.63 0.04
N GLY A 34 27.49 -21.49 -0.98
CA GLY A 34 26.97 -22.85 -0.89
C GLY A 34 25.47 -22.93 -0.57
N ILE A 35 24.70 -21.91 -0.93
CA ILE A 35 23.23 -21.90 -0.74
C ILE A 35 22.61 -22.61 -1.95
N GLU A 36 22.13 -23.83 -1.74
CA GLU A 36 21.40 -24.63 -2.73
C GLU A 36 20.20 -23.84 -3.26
N GLN A 37 20.02 -23.90 -4.57
CA GLN A 37 18.93 -23.27 -5.31
C GLN A 37 17.60 -23.83 -4.83
N ILE A 38 16.70 -22.95 -4.37
CA ILE A 38 15.30 -23.28 -4.15
C ILE A 38 14.66 -23.44 -5.54
N PRO A 39 13.98 -24.57 -5.84
CA PRO A 39 13.34 -24.76 -7.14
C PRO A 39 12.22 -23.74 -7.35
N GLU A 40 12.20 -23.11 -8.51
CA GLU A 40 11.10 -22.30 -8.99
C GLU A 40 9.95 -23.23 -9.42
N ASP A 41 9.01 -23.48 -8.53
CA ASP A 41 7.72 -24.06 -8.91
C ASP A 41 6.71 -22.94 -9.19
N PRO A 42 6.10 -22.93 -10.38
CA PRO A 42 5.06 -21.95 -10.71
C PRO A 42 3.78 -22.31 -9.96
N ILE A 43 3.34 -21.42 -9.06
CA ILE A 43 2.05 -21.53 -8.38
C ILE A 43 0.94 -21.33 -9.40
N LYS A 44 0.49 -22.41 -10.03
CA LYS A 44 -0.83 -22.55 -10.64
C LYS A 44 -1.77 -23.15 -9.59
N GLY A 45 -2.46 -22.32 -8.86
CA GLY A 45 -3.52 -22.69 -7.96
C GLY A 45 -4.71 -21.78 -8.21
N ALA A 46 -5.65 -22.26 -9.04
CA ALA A 46 -6.95 -21.63 -9.23
C ALA A 46 -7.69 -21.61 -7.89
N ILE A 47 -8.14 -20.44 -7.48
CA ILE A 47 -9.05 -20.27 -6.34
C ILE A 47 -10.46 -20.58 -6.87
N GLU A 48 -10.95 -21.75 -6.55
CA GLU A 48 -12.37 -22.10 -6.68
C GLU A 48 -13.18 -21.34 -5.63
N ILE A 49 -14.00 -20.40 -6.08
CA ILE A 49 -14.94 -19.67 -5.23
C ILE A 49 -16.13 -20.61 -4.98
N ALA A 50 -16.23 -21.17 -3.78
CA ALA A 50 -17.40 -21.89 -3.33
C ALA A 50 -18.52 -20.92 -2.98
N ASN A 51 -19.59 -20.93 -3.76
CA ASN A 51 -20.88 -20.29 -3.43
C ASN A 51 -21.57 -21.07 -2.32
N PRO A 52 -22.06 -20.45 -1.25
CA PRO A 52 -23.04 -21.09 -0.39
C PRO A 52 -24.46 -20.86 -0.90
N THR A 53 -25.10 -21.94 -1.28
CA THR A 53 -26.47 -22.07 -1.71
C THR A 53 -27.46 -21.89 -0.54
N SER A 54 -28.42 -21.01 -0.76
CA SER A 54 -29.84 -21.05 -0.33
C SER A 54 -30.25 -21.74 0.97
N GLY A 55 -30.97 -21.01 1.79
CA GLY A 55 -31.88 -21.50 2.84
C GLY A 55 -33.03 -20.53 3.04
N SER A 56 -34.13 -20.82 2.37
CA SER A 56 -35.43 -20.18 2.43
C SER A 56 -35.99 -20.11 3.87
N ARG A 57 -36.65 -18.98 4.22
CA ARG A 57 -37.96 -19.00 4.85
C ARG A 57 -38.68 -17.66 4.75
N MET A 58 -39.83 -17.71 4.07
CA MET A 58 -40.86 -16.70 4.05
C MET A 58 -41.41 -16.43 5.45
N ALA A 59 -41.66 -15.17 5.78
CA ALA A 59 -42.71 -14.75 6.66
C ALA A 59 -43.36 -13.49 6.07
N THR A 60 -44.55 -13.70 5.55
CA THR A 60 -45.52 -12.69 5.14
C THR A 60 -46.08 -11.98 6.38
N PHE A 61 -45.95 -10.65 6.41
CA PHE A 61 -46.88 -9.80 7.17
C PHE A 61 -47.30 -8.65 6.26
N GLY A 62 -48.55 -8.68 5.86
CA GLY A 62 -49.19 -7.56 5.19
C GLY A 62 -49.55 -6.46 6.17
N ALA A 63 -49.28 -5.24 5.81
CA ALA A 63 -49.97 -4.06 6.29
C ALA A 63 -49.95 -3.02 5.17
N GLU A 64 -51.13 -2.81 4.57
CA GLU A 64 -51.43 -1.64 3.72
C GLU A 64 -51.21 -0.35 4.53
N ILE A 65 -50.31 0.50 4.05
CA ILE A 65 -50.34 1.93 4.45
C ILE A 65 -50.41 2.72 3.15
N THR A 66 -51.58 3.35 3.00
CA THR A 66 -51.93 4.28 1.93
C THR A 66 -50.94 5.48 1.88
N ASN A 67 -50.41 5.72 0.69
CA ASN A 67 -49.61 6.89 0.33
C ASN A 67 -50.48 8.15 0.24
N PRO A 68 -49.99 9.29 0.73
CA PRO A 68 -49.95 10.45 -0.15
C PRO A 68 -48.71 11.32 0.14
N LEU A 69 -47.78 11.37 -0.81
CA LEU A 69 -46.94 12.55 -1.07
C LEU A 69 -46.09 12.27 -2.34
N ALA A 70 -46.77 12.36 -3.48
CA ALA A 70 -46.10 12.53 -4.75
C ALA A 70 -45.57 13.98 -4.79
N GLY A 71 -44.28 14.20 -4.61
CA GLY A 71 -43.73 15.53 -4.77
C GLY A 71 -42.29 15.78 -4.33
N SER A 72 -41.40 14.79 -4.32
CA SER A 72 -39.98 15.12 -4.05
C SER A 72 -38.92 14.12 -4.56
N THR A 73 -39.29 13.14 -5.38
CA THR A 73 -38.33 12.11 -5.82
C THR A 73 -37.53 12.48 -7.08
N ALA A 74 -37.92 13.52 -7.82
CA ALA A 74 -37.25 13.92 -9.05
C ALA A 74 -35.92 14.70 -8.81
N SER A 75 -35.77 15.36 -7.66
CA SER A 75 -34.55 16.14 -7.37
C SER A 75 -33.36 15.34 -6.86
N ILE A 76 -33.60 14.19 -6.23
CA ILE A 76 -32.54 13.35 -5.68
C ILE A 76 -31.89 12.48 -6.77
N ALA A 77 -32.67 12.00 -7.75
CA ALA A 77 -32.17 11.15 -8.83
C ALA A 77 -31.27 11.89 -9.84
N GLN A 78 -31.34 13.23 -9.91
CA GLN A 78 -30.49 14.04 -10.79
C GLN A 78 -29.18 14.52 -10.14
N SER A 79 -29.06 14.49 -8.83
CA SER A 79 -27.86 14.94 -8.11
C SER A 79 -26.75 13.88 -8.01
N ILE A 80 -27.10 12.59 -8.03
CA ILE A 80 -26.15 11.47 -7.95
C ILE A 80 -25.21 11.40 -9.18
N PRO A 81 -25.70 11.49 -10.42
CA PRO A 81 -24.83 11.48 -11.60
C PRO A 81 -23.85 12.66 -11.66
N GLN A 82 -24.28 13.84 -11.21
CA GLN A 82 -23.43 15.03 -11.18
C GLN A 82 -22.31 14.92 -10.15
N SER A 83 -22.60 14.35 -8.99
CA SER A 83 -21.57 14.10 -7.95
C SER A 83 -20.51 13.11 -8.40
N ILE A 84 -20.90 12.05 -9.08
CA ILE A 84 -19.96 11.04 -9.65
C ILE A 84 -19.08 11.69 -10.73
N SER A 85 -19.66 12.48 -11.63
CA SER A 85 -18.91 13.19 -12.67
C SER A 85 -17.91 14.18 -12.08
N LEU A 86 -18.27 14.89 -11.02
CA LEU A 86 -17.36 15.81 -10.32
C LEU A 86 -16.20 15.05 -9.65
N PHE A 87 -16.46 13.91 -9.02
CA PHE A 87 -15.41 13.09 -8.42
C PHE A 87 -14.45 12.54 -9.46
N ASN A 88 -14.93 12.07 -10.60
CA ASN A 88 -14.09 11.57 -11.68
C ASN A 88 -13.19 12.70 -12.23
N GLY A 89 -13.71 13.88 -12.47
CA GLY A 89 -12.92 15.02 -12.90
C GLY A 89 -11.87 15.48 -11.85
N LEU A 90 -12.14 15.30 -10.55
CA LEU A 90 -11.17 15.55 -9.50
C LEU A 90 -10.06 14.50 -9.47
N ILE A 91 -10.41 13.23 -9.67
CA ILE A 91 -9.43 12.13 -9.74
C ILE A 91 -8.49 12.35 -10.92
N ASP A 92 -9.00 12.61 -12.11
CA ASP A 92 -8.18 12.84 -13.31
C ASP A 92 -7.21 14.02 -13.09
N LYS A 93 -7.70 15.10 -12.49
CA LYS A 93 -6.85 16.26 -12.17
C LYS A 93 -5.76 15.94 -11.16
N GLU A 94 -6.08 15.26 -10.07
CA GLU A 94 -5.09 14.90 -9.04
C GLU A 94 -4.13 13.83 -9.55
N LEU A 95 -4.58 12.94 -10.43
CA LEU A 95 -3.75 11.94 -11.10
C LEU A 95 -2.68 12.60 -11.97
N ALA A 96 -3.06 13.52 -12.85
CA ALA A 96 -2.11 14.27 -13.67
C ALA A 96 -1.09 15.06 -12.81
N ARG A 97 -1.55 15.66 -11.72
CA ARG A 97 -0.66 16.35 -10.76
C ARG A 97 0.30 15.42 -10.05
N ALA A 98 -0.18 14.26 -9.61
CA ALA A 98 0.65 13.25 -8.94
C ALA A 98 1.70 12.69 -9.89
N ALA A 99 1.32 12.32 -11.10
CA ALA A 99 2.20 11.83 -12.15
C ALA A 99 3.32 12.84 -12.45
N THR A 100 2.96 14.10 -12.71
CA THR A 100 3.94 15.18 -12.95
C THR A 100 4.84 15.42 -11.74
N GLY A 101 4.29 15.43 -10.52
CA GLY A 101 5.04 15.74 -9.29
C GLY A 101 6.05 14.65 -8.91
N LEU A 102 5.81 13.42 -9.31
CA LEU A 102 6.64 12.24 -9.00
C LEU A 102 7.49 11.76 -10.17
N ASP A 103 7.36 12.38 -11.36
CA ASP A 103 8.01 11.95 -12.61
C ASP A 103 7.65 10.50 -12.99
N ILE A 104 6.34 10.19 -12.86
CA ILE A 104 5.73 8.91 -13.23
C ILE A 104 4.93 9.08 -14.51
N ASP A 105 4.88 8.06 -15.36
CA ASP A 105 3.98 8.08 -16.52
C ASP A 105 2.51 8.09 -16.08
N GLU A 106 1.75 9.06 -16.58
CA GLU A 106 0.34 9.25 -16.23
C GLU A 106 -0.52 8.04 -16.64
N GLY A 107 -0.21 7.44 -17.80
CA GLY A 107 -0.91 6.27 -18.31
C GLY A 107 -0.66 5.03 -17.44
N GLU A 108 0.57 4.81 -16.99
CA GLU A 108 0.90 3.71 -16.06
C GLU A 108 0.20 3.89 -14.71
N LEU A 109 0.23 5.10 -14.16
CA LEU A 109 -0.45 5.39 -12.90
C LEU A 109 -1.97 5.20 -13.02
N LYS A 110 -2.55 5.66 -14.13
CA LYS A 110 -3.97 5.46 -14.41
C LYS A 110 -4.33 3.99 -14.54
N ALA A 111 -3.56 3.21 -15.30
CA ALA A 111 -3.76 1.78 -15.46
C ALA A 111 -3.68 1.04 -14.12
N TRP A 112 -2.73 1.42 -13.26
CA TRP A 112 -2.62 0.85 -11.92
C TRP A 112 -3.85 1.16 -11.05
N ILE A 113 -4.38 2.40 -11.11
CA ILE A 113 -5.61 2.79 -10.39
C ILE A 113 -6.83 2.05 -10.94
N ASP A 114 -6.95 1.92 -12.26
CA ASP A 114 -8.07 1.24 -12.90
C ASP A 114 -8.14 -0.25 -12.55
N LEU A 115 -7.03 -0.87 -12.17
CA LEU A 115 -6.99 -2.24 -11.62
C LEU A 115 -7.56 -2.34 -10.19
N GLN A 116 -7.72 -1.24 -9.47
CA GLN A 116 -8.26 -1.20 -8.11
C GLN A 116 -9.80 -1.08 -8.13
N ILE A 117 -10.49 -2.08 -8.69
CA ILE A 117 -11.92 -2.03 -9.06
C ILE A 117 -12.83 -1.71 -7.88
N ASP A 118 -12.53 -2.23 -6.68
CA ASP A 118 -13.39 -2.13 -5.51
C ASP A 118 -13.08 -0.93 -4.60
N VAL A 119 -12.04 -0.16 -4.92
CA VAL A 119 -11.62 0.96 -4.08
C VAL A 119 -12.50 2.20 -4.30
N PRO A 120 -13.13 2.77 -3.25
CA PRO A 120 -13.95 3.95 -3.38
C PRO A 120 -13.17 5.15 -3.94
N ALA A 121 -13.81 5.95 -4.79
CA ALA A 121 -13.23 7.16 -5.40
C ALA A 121 -12.61 8.13 -4.38
N LYS A 122 -13.22 8.27 -3.18
CA LYS A 122 -12.69 9.05 -2.08
C LYS A 122 -11.33 8.54 -1.59
N THR A 123 -11.16 7.22 -1.51
CA THR A 123 -9.92 6.58 -1.07
C THR A 123 -8.82 6.74 -2.11
N ILE A 124 -9.16 6.61 -3.40
CA ILE A 124 -8.24 6.91 -4.52
C ILE A 124 -7.75 8.35 -4.45
N LEU A 125 -8.65 9.31 -4.24
CA LEU A 125 -8.29 10.72 -4.11
C LEU A 125 -7.36 10.98 -2.91
N THR A 126 -7.59 10.28 -1.81
CA THR A 126 -6.71 10.33 -0.63
C THR A 126 -5.31 9.81 -0.97
N LEU A 127 -5.21 8.67 -1.67
CA LEU A 127 -3.93 8.11 -2.11
C LEU A 127 -3.17 9.11 -2.98
N LEU A 128 -3.80 9.65 -4.03
CA LEU A 128 -3.17 10.59 -4.95
C LEU A 128 -2.59 11.82 -4.23
N ARG A 129 -3.29 12.34 -3.23
CA ARG A 129 -2.82 13.46 -2.40
C ARG A 129 -1.66 13.06 -1.49
N MET A 130 -1.74 11.88 -0.85
CA MET A 130 -0.66 11.37 -0.01
C MET A 130 0.60 11.08 -0.82
N MET A 131 0.47 10.50 -2.02
CA MET A 131 1.58 10.30 -2.95
C MET A 131 2.34 11.61 -3.20
N GLN A 132 1.62 12.68 -3.53
CA GLN A 132 2.23 13.98 -3.81
C GLN A 132 2.91 14.57 -2.57
N SER A 133 2.22 14.56 -1.42
CA SER A 133 2.73 15.17 -0.19
C SER A 133 3.95 14.45 0.38
N LEU A 134 3.99 13.13 0.28
CA LEU A 134 5.04 12.28 0.83
C LEU A 134 6.06 11.83 -0.23
N ARG A 135 5.84 12.15 -1.50
CA ARG A 135 6.65 11.71 -2.65
C ARG A 135 6.81 10.19 -2.72
N LEU A 136 5.71 9.47 -2.49
CA LEU A 136 5.64 8.01 -2.51
C LEU A 136 5.04 7.52 -3.83
N ASP A 137 5.64 6.49 -4.40
CA ASP A 137 5.28 5.90 -5.67
C ASP A 137 4.55 4.56 -5.46
N PRO A 138 3.26 4.42 -5.87
CA PRO A 138 2.53 3.17 -5.75
C PRO A 138 3.02 2.09 -6.72
N LEU A 139 3.62 2.47 -7.86
CA LEU A 139 4.21 1.51 -8.81
C LEU A 139 5.47 0.86 -8.26
N CYS A 140 6.14 1.52 -7.31
CA CYS A 140 7.26 0.98 -6.53
C CYS A 140 6.82 0.34 -5.20
N GLU A 141 5.52 0.06 -5.03
CA GLU A 141 4.95 -0.52 -3.80
C GLU A 141 5.20 0.30 -2.52
N GLU A 142 5.43 1.62 -2.62
CA GLU A 142 5.73 2.48 -1.47
C GLU A 142 4.47 2.93 -0.70
N ILE A 143 3.33 2.94 -1.36
CA ILE A 143 2.01 3.29 -0.82
C ILE A 143 0.95 2.42 -1.52
N SER A 144 -0.08 1.99 -0.79
CA SER A 144 -1.11 1.11 -1.33
C SER A 144 -2.43 1.24 -0.57
N PHE A 145 -3.40 0.40 -0.95
CA PHE A 145 -4.69 0.27 -0.28
C PHE A 145 -4.74 -0.98 0.59
N THR A 146 -5.51 -0.90 1.67
CA THR A 146 -5.91 -2.07 2.46
C THR A 146 -7.39 -1.99 2.77
N GLN A 147 -8.05 -3.13 2.79
CA GLN A 147 -9.41 -3.25 3.28
C GLN A 147 -9.39 -3.85 4.69
N TYR A 148 -10.12 -3.24 5.60
CA TYR A 148 -10.31 -3.77 6.94
C TYR A 148 -11.43 -4.81 6.96
N ASP A 149 -11.53 -5.58 8.04
CA ASP A 149 -12.53 -6.62 8.23
C ASP A 149 -13.98 -6.07 8.23
N ASP A 150 -14.16 -4.79 8.54
CA ASP A 150 -15.42 -4.06 8.43
C ASP A 150 -15.76 -3.60 7.00
N GLY A 151 -14.93 -3.95 6.01
CA GLY A 151 -15.09 -3.59 4.61
C GLY A 151 -14.62 -2.17 4.27
N GLN A 152 -14.12 -1.39 5.22
CA GLN A 152 -13.62 -0.05 4.95
C GLN A 152 -12.25 -0.08 4.27
N TRP A 153 -12.10 0.78 3.25
CA TRP A 153 -10.83 0.96 2.54
C TRP A 153 -10.01 2.09 3.14
N GLN A 154 -8.72 1.84 3.32
CA GLN A 154 -7.77 2.84 3.79
C GLN A 154 -6.49 2.83 2.95
N VAL A 155 -5.89 4.00 2.79
CA VAL A 155 -4.53 4.17 2.24
C VAL A 155 -3.53 3.90 3.35
N PHE A 156 -2.48 3.13 3.05
CA PHE A 156 -1.40 2.88 3.99
C PHE A 156 -0.03 3.00 3.33
N ILE A 157 0.95 3.43 4.09
CA ILE A 157 2.35 3.46 3.67
C ILE A 157 2.93 2.07 3.93
N THR A 158 3.51 1.47 2.91
CA THR A 158 4.13 0.15 3.01
C THR A 158 5.46 0.21 3.77
N ILE A 159 6.12 -0.92 3.94
CA ILE A 159 7.46 -0.96 4.53
C ILE A 159 8.49 -0.30 3.61
N GLU A 160 8.35 -0.45 2.31
CA GLU A 160 9.18 0.18 1.29
C GLU A 160 9.02 1.71 1.37
N GLY A 161 7.78 2.20 1.47
CA GLY A 161 7.49 3.62 1.68
C GLY A 161 8.05 4.15 3.00
N CYS A 162 7.90 3.43 4.10
CA CYS A 162 8.50 3.80 5.38
C CYS A 162 10.03 3.86 5.30
N SER A 163 10.65 2.90 4.63
CA SER A 163 12.10 2.86 4.42
C SER A 163 12.58 4.05 3.59
N LYS A 164 11.86 4.38 2.51
CA LYS A 164 12.16 5.56 1.69
C LYS A 164 12.06 6.85 2.49
N LEU A 165 10.96 7.07 3.21
CA LEU A 165 10.76 8.26 4.03
C LEU A 165 11.87 8.44 5.07
N LEU A 166 12.26 7.37 5.76
CA LEU A 166 13.35 7.42 6.73
C LEU A 166 14.69 7.77 6.07
N ASN A 167 15.06 7.05 4.99
CA ASN A 167 16.35 7.24 4.35
C ASN A 167 16.48 8.58 3.62
N GLN A 168 15.39 9.18 3.20
CA GLN A 168 15.37 10.51 2.57
C GLN A 168 15.29 11.65 3.59
N HIS A 169 14.90 11.38 4.84
CA HIS A 169 14.75 12.41 5.84
C HIS A 169 16.12 12.91 6.33
N PRO A 170 16.45 14.21 6.17
CA PRO A 170 17.80 14.74 6.45
C PRO A 170 18.22 14.61 7.92
N GLN A 171 17.24 14.58 8.82
CA GLN A 171 17.47 14.46 10.25
C GLN A 171 17.44 13.01 10.77
N PHE A 172 17.23 12.02 9.91
CA PHE A 172 17.27 10.62 10.33
C PHE A 172 18.67 10.23 10.82
N ASN A 173 18.73 9.60 11.99
CA ASN A 173 19.99 9.21 12.66
C ASN A 173 19.99 7.73 13.08
N GLY A 174 19.11 6.93 12.46
CA GLY A 174 19.05 5.50 12.72
C GLY A 174 17.82 5.06 13.51
N LEU A 175 17.64 3.76 13.59
CA LEU A 175 16.57 3.13 14.35
C LEU A 175 17.06 1.86 15.06
N VAL A 176 16.36 1.50 16.14
CA VAL A 176 16.62 0.29 16.92
C VAL A 176 15.29 -0.42 17.16
N PHE A 177 15.34 -1.76 17.13
CA PHE A 177 14.22 -2.60 17.56
C PHE A 177 14.57 -3.32 18.86
N ASN A 178 13.61 -3.31 19.79
CA ASN A 178 13.60 -4.14 20.99
C ASN A 178 12.37 -5.05 20.95
N GLN A 179 12.44 -6.17 21.64
CA GLN A 179 11.32 -7.11 21.71
C GLN A 179 11.20 -7.68 23.14
N ALA A 180 9.99 -8.19 23.44
CA ALA A 180 9.79 -8.91 24.69
C ALA A 180 10.59 -10.21 24.73
N ASP A 181 11.06 -10.59 25.92
CA ASP A 181 11.58 -11.94 26.19
C ASP A 181 10.42 -12.95 26.32
N THR A 182 9.25 -12.49 26.77
CA THR A 182 8.02 -13.28 26.82
C THR A 182 7.48 -13.55 25.43
N LEU A 183 7.10 -14.81 25.19
CA LEU A 183 6.54 -15.24 23.90
C LEU A 183 5.09 -15.67 24.06
N ILE A 184 4.24 -15.27 23.10
CA ILE A 184 2.88 -15.75 22.92
C ILE A 184 2.87 -16.52 21.58
N ASP A 185 2.55 -17.81 21.60
CA ASP A 185 2.59 -18.71 20.42
C ASP A 185 3.95 -18.65 19.66
N GLY A 186 5.06 -18.51 20.39
CA GLY A 186 6.39 -18.42 19.80
C GLY A 186 6.73 -17.07 19.17
N VAL A 187 5.89 -16.04 19.36
CA VAL A 187 6.09 -14.67 18.88
C VAL A 187 6.31 -13.75 20.08
N PRO A 188 7.22 -12.76 20.04
CA PRO A 188 7.36 -11.79 21.13
C PRO A 188 6.01 -11.13 21.46
N GLU A 189 5.71 -10.99 22.75
CA GLU A 189 4.51 -10.34 23.25
C GLU A 189 4.37 -8.91 22.73
N TRP A 190 5.49 -8.21 22.59
CA TRP A 190 5.55 -6.88 22.00
C TRP A 190 6.82 -6.68 21.16
N MET A 191 6.76 -5.73 20.26
CA MET A 191 7.89 -5.19 19.50
C MET A 191 7.93 -3.68 19.65
N GLU A 192 9.10 -3.14 19.92
CA GLU A 192 9.35 -1.71 20.06
C GLU A 192 10.27 -1.24 18.95
N CYS A 193 9.94 -0.10 18.35
CA CYS A 193 10.78 0.62 17.41
C CYS A 193 11.13 1.98 18.00
N THR A 194 12.40 2.32 18.00
CA THR A 194 12.92 3.63 18.42
C THR A 194 13.61 4.26 17.22
N ILE A 195 13.18 5.46 16.83
CA ILE A 195 13.76 6.26 15.75
C ILE A 195 14.48 7.45 16.36
N TYR A 196 15.75 7.60 15.99
CA TYR A 196 16.61 8.71 16.39
C TYR A 196 16.66 9.77 15.28
N ARG A 197 16.58 11.03 15.68
CA ARG A 197 16.75 12.19 14.80
C ARG A 197 17.83 13.11 15.33
N LYS A 198 18.58 13.75 14.42
CA LYS A 198 19.67 14.69 14.74
C LYS A 198 19.19 15.99 15.37
N ASP A 199 17.93 16.37 15.10
CA ASP A 199 17.29 17.60 15.54
C ASP A 199 16.45 17.45 16.83
N ARG A 200 16.47 16.26 17.46
CA ARG A 200 15.71 15.96 18.70
C ARG A 200 16.62 15.27 19.71
N GLU A 201 16.56 15.74 20.95
CA GLU A 201 17.27 15.08 22.06
C GLU A 201 16.59 13.77 22.46
N VAL A 202 15.26 13.73 22.45
CA VAL A 202 14.49 12.55 22.82
C VAL A 202 14.09 11.80 21.56
N PRO A 203 14.42 10.51 21.45
CA PRO A 203 13.99 9.70 20.32
C PRO A 203 12.49 9.43 20.35
N THR A 204 11.90 9.15 19.18
CA THR A 204 10.52 8.67 19.07
C THR A 204 10.51 7.16 19.27
N THR A 205 9.79 6.67 20.28
CA THR A 205 9.67 5.24 20.58
C THR A 205 8.22 4.82 20.55
N VAL A 206 7.93 3.73 19.86
CA VAL A 206 6.61 3.11 19.78
C VAL A 206 6.72 1.62 20.06
N ARG A 207 5.83 1.12 20.91
CA ARG A 207 5.70 -0.30 21.23
C ARG A 207 4.34 -0.78 20.74
N GLU A 208 4.34 -1.90 20.02
CA GLU A 208 3.15 -2.57 19.54
C GLU A 208 3.02 -3.95 20.20
N TYR A 209 1.84 -4.27 20.69
CA TYR A 209 1.55 -5.54 21.35
C TYR A 209 0.91 -6.52 20.37
N LEU A 210 1.39 -7.77 20.39
CA LEU A 210 0.90 -8.81 19.48
C LEU A 210 -0.61 -9.01 19.56
N THR A 211 -1.16 -8.97 20.76
CA THR A 211 -2.61 -9.17 21.01
C THR A 211 -3.47 -8.04 20.44
N GLU A 212 -2.92 -6.84 20.23
CA GLU A 212 -3.66 -5.70 19.70
C GLU A 212 -3.58 -5.60 18.17
N VAL A 213 -2.44 -6.04 17.59
CA VAL A 213 -2.16 -5.79 16.18
C VAL A 213 -2.24 -7.02 15.29
N ARG A 214 -2.40 -8.21 15.89
CA ARG A 214 -2.46 -9.48 15.15
C ARG A 214 -3.73 -9.54 14.31
N GLY A 215 -3.56 -9.53 12.98
CA GLY A 215 -4.66 -9.73 12.04
C GLY A 215 -4.89 -11.21 11.71
N GLU A 216 -6.05 -11.50 11.12
CA GLU A 216 -6.46 -12.85 10.74
C GLU A 216 -5.90 -13.29 9.37
N ASN A 217 -5.32 -12.36 8.59
CA ASN A 217 -4.85 -12.68 7.25
C ASN A 217 -3.69 -13.71 7.25
N PRO A 218 -3.53 -14.48 6.15
CA PRO A 218 -2.54 -15.56 6.07
C PRO A 218 -1.08 -15.12 6.29
N ILE A 219 -0.76 -13.84 6.05
CA ILE A 219 0.59 -13.31 6.25
C ILE A 219 0.95 -13.28 7.74
N TRP A 220 -0.01 -12.93 8.61
CA TRP A 220 0.16 -12.97 10.05
C TRP A 220 0.41 -14.39 10.57
N GLN A 221 -0.24 -15.39 9.97
CA GLN A 221 -0.01 -16.79 10.33
C GLN A 221 1.38 -17.27 9.88
N LYS A 222 1.80 -16.87 8.68
CA LYS A 222 3.06 -17.31 8.09
C LYS A 222 4.29 -16.60 8.67
N MET A 223 4.19 -15.31 8.97
CA MET A 223 5.32 -14.47 9.37
C MET A 223 4.95 -13.47 10.51
N PRO A 224 4.44 -13.96 11.67
CA PRO A 224 3.91 -13.08 12.72
C PRO A 224 4.96 -12.12 13.32
N ARG A 225 6.18 -12.58 13.55
CA ARG A 225 7.28 -11.72 14.06
C ARG A 225 7.63 -10.59 13.09
N ARG A 226 7.63 -10.88 11.79
CA ARG A 226 7.87 -9.86 10.75
C ARG A 226 6.75 -8.83 10.75
N MET A 227 5.50 -9.29 10.81
CA MET A 227 4.34 -8.41 10.81
C MET A 227 4.29 -7.51 12.04
N LEU A 228 4.61 -8.04 13.22
CA LEU A 228 4.70 -7.24 14.46
C LEU A 228 5.79 -6.15 14.34
N ARG A 229 6.97 -6.49 13.79
CA ARG A 229 8.02 -5.51 13.52
C ARG A 229 7.58 -4.44 12.52
N HIS A 230 6.88 -4.82 11.46
CA HIS A 230 6.35 -3.88 10.48
C HIS A 230 5.36 -2.90 11.12
N ARG A 231 4.47 -3.38 12.00
CA ARG A 231 3.54 -2.51 12.73
C ARG A 231 4.26 -1.50 13.61
N ALA A 232 5.20 -1.95 14.42
CA ALA A 232 5.99 -1.06 15.27
C ALA A 232 6.74 0.01 14.43
N LEU A 233 7.35 -0.39 13.30
CA LEU A 233 8.03 0.53 12.41
C LEU A 233 7.06 1.56 11.80
N GLN A 234 5.95 1.12 11.22
CA GLN A 234 4.98 1.99 10.56
C GLN A 234 4.44 3.06 11.52
N GLN A 235 4.08 2.68 12.74
CA GLN A 235 3.61 3.65 13.74
C GLN A 235 4.71 4.59 14.19
N CYS A 236 5.93 4.10 14.40
CA CYS A 236 7.06 4.92 14.80
C CYS A 236 7.41 5.96 13.71
N VAL A 237 7.44 5.56 12.44
CA VAL A 237 7.67 6.44 11.29
C VAL A 237 6.62 7.56 11.22
N ARG A 238 5.35 7.22 11.41
CA ARG A 238 4.25 8.22 11.40
C ARG A 238 4.45 9.34 12.43
N LEU A 239 5.01 9.00 13.61
CA LEU A 239 5.27 9.98 14.68
C LEU A 239 6.61 10.69 14.52
N ALA A 240 7.59 10.03 13.94
CA ALA A 240 8.94 10.57 13.82
C ALA A 240 9.11 11.52 12.62
N ILE A 241 8.38 11.26 11.50
CA ILE A 241 8.57 11.94 10.20
C ILE A 241 7.41 12.91 9.88
N ALA A 242 6.29 12.81 10.58
CA ALA A 242 5.13 13.70 10.39
C ALA A 242 5.43 15.16 10.75
#